data_615c22800c16543c074e8f292b408557
#
_entry.id   615c22800c16543c074e8f292b408557
#
_cell.length_a   1.000
_cell.length_b   1.000
_cell.length_c   1.000
_cell.angle_alpha   90.00
_cell.angle_beta   90.00
_cell.angle_gamma   90.00
#
_symmetry.space_group_name_H-M   'P 1'
#
loop_
_entity.id
_entity.type
_entity.pdbx_description
1 polymer ?
#
loop_
_entity_poly.entity_id
_entity_poly.type
_entity_poly.pdbx_seq_one_letter_code
_entity_poly.pdbx_strand_id
1 'polypeptide(L)'
;MRVAVSGFKGRMGHEVVKTVLREADLELVAVLDHEPKEKNINEMVEFSSLDVPVFGNLSEMLEEIKPDCVVDFTTPKVGYSNTKTILEHGVRAVVGTTGFTPEQISELRTIAESKKIGALIAPNFAVGAVLMMQFAQKAAKYFPNVEIIELHHDNKLDA
;
A
#
# COMPACT_ATOMS: atom_id res chain seq x y z
N MET A 1 -2.64 2.11 -16.67
CA MET A 1 -2.82 2.92 -15.43
C MET A 1 -1.44 3.21 -14.85
N ARG A 2 -1.14 4.49 -14.55
CA ARG A 2 0.14 4.95 -14.02
C ARG A 2 0.17 4.74 -12.50
N VAL A 3 1.08 3.90 -12.03
CA VAL A 3 1.17 3.47 -10.62
C VAL A 3 2.49 3.93 -10.02
N ALA A 4 2.43 4.55 -8.82
CA ALA A 4 3.59 4.76 -7.97
C ALA A 4 3.54 3.82 -6.77
N VAL A 5 4.72 3.40 -6.26
CA VAL A 5 4.83 2.47 -5.13
C VAL A 5 5.60 3.13 -3.99
N SER A 6 4.96 3.24 -2.82
CA SER A 6 5.52 3.76 -1.58
C SER A 6 5.94 2.62 -0.65
N GLY A 7 7.16 2.69 -0.09
CA GLY A 7 7.76 1.62 0.69
C GLY A 7 8.34 0.49 -0.19
N PHE A 8 8.83 0.83 -1.37
CA PHE A 8 9.26 -0.14 -2.40
C PHE A 8 10.47 -1.01 -1.97
N LYS A 9 11.29 -0.56 -1.03
CA LYS A 9 12.42 -1.35 -0.49
C LYS A 9 11.97 -2.41 0.52
N GLY A 10 10.75 -2.28 1.06
CA GLY A 10 10.15 -3.29 1.92
C GLY A 10 9.77 -4.55 1.14
N ARG A 11 9.63 -5.69 1.84
CA ARG A 11 9.27 -6.99 1.21
C ARG A 11 8.01 -6.89 0.35
N MET A 12 6.93 -6.32 0.88
CA MET A 12 5.68 -6.19 0.15
C MET A 12 5.76 -5.16 -0.97
N GLY A 13 6.36 -3.99 -0.71
CA GLY A 13 6.55 -2.96 -1.74
C GLY A 13 7.36 -3.46 -2.93
N HIS A 14 8.39 -4.25 -2.68
CA HIS A 14 9.19 -4.90 -3.70
C HIS A 14 8.38 -5.87 -4.59
N GLU A 15 7.52 -6.70 -3.98
CA GLU A 15 6.61 -7.58 -4.73
C GLU A 15 5.55 -6.81 -5.51
N VAL A 16 5.10 -5.66 -5.01
CA VAL A 16 4.20 -4.76 -5.75
C VAL A 16 4.90 -4.21 -6.99
N VAL A 17 6.15 -3.73 -6.87
CA VAL A 17 6.94 -3.29 -8.05
C VAL A 17 7.00 -4.39 -9.09
N LYS A 18 7.38 -5.62 -8.74
CA LYS A 18 7.41 -6.76 -9.65
C LYS A 18 6.06 -7.07 -10.27
N THR A 19 4.99 -6.93 -9.50
CA THR A 19 3.63 -7.18 -9.98
C THR A 19 3.23 -6.12 -11.01
N VAL A 20 3.44 -4.84 -10.71
CA VAL A 20 3.15 -3.75 -11.66
C VAL A 20 3.92 -3.93 -12.98
N LEU A 21 5.18 -4.36 -12.91
CA LEU A 21 6.00 -4.62 -14.10
C LEU A 21 5.54 -5.82 -14.94
N ARG A 22 4.81 -6.78 -14.36
CA ARG A 22 4.28 -7.95 -15.06
C ARG A 22 2.93 -7.71 -15.73
N GLU A 23 2.16 -6.76 -15.24
CA GLU A 23 0.81 -6.49 -15.71
C GLU A 23 0.82 -5.49 -16.88
N ALA A 24 0.30 -5.91 -18.03
CA ALA A 24 0.37 -5.13 -19.26
C ALA A 24 -0.45 -3.81 -19.25
N ASP A 25 -1.41 -3.69 -18.36
CA ASP A 25 -2.28 -2.51 -18.19
C ASP A 25 -1.79 -1.55 -17.10
N LEU A 26 -0.68 -1.88 -16.44
CA LEU A 26 -0.04 -1.05 -15.42
C LEU A 26 1.32 -0.51 -15.90
N GLU A 27 1.65 0.68 -15.46
CA GLU A 27 2.91 1.36 -15.74
C GLU A 27 3.51 1.86 -14.43
N LEU A 28 4.70 1.40 -14.07
CA LEU A 28 5.44 1.91 -12.92
C LEU A 28 6.04 3.26 -13.26
N VAL A 29 5.58 4.34 -12.63
CA VAL A 29 6.00 5.71 -12.97
C VAL A 29 6.87 6.37 -11.90
N ALA A 30 6.85 5.88 -10.68
CA ALA A 30 7.71 6.33 -9.59
C ALA A 30 7.74 5.31 -8.46
N VAL A 31 8.80 5.36 -7.65
CA VAL A 31 8.88 4.67 -6.37
C VAL A 31 9.29 5.65 -5.28
N LEU A 32 8.82 5.39 -4.05
CA LEU A 32 9.09 6.23 -2.88
C LEU A 32 9.61 5.36 -1.74
N ASP A 33 10.62 5.84 -1.03
CA ASP A 33 11.03 5.28 0.26
C ASP A 33 11.59 6.36 1.19
N HIS A 34 11.79 6.02 2.46
CA HIS A 34 12.39 6.93 3.43
C HIS A 34 13.90 7.04 3.17
N GLU A 35 14.39 8.27 3.01
CA GLU A 35 15.80 8.58 2.79
C GLU A 35 16.49 7.66 1.74
N PRO A 36 15.97 7.62 0.50
CA PRO A 36 16.57 6.79 -0.53
C PRO A 36 17.97 7.31 -0.87
N LYS A 37 18.89 6.40 -1.12
CA LYS A 37 20.23 6.73 -1.63
C LYS A 37 20.22 6.87 -3.14
N GLU A 38 19.38 6.08 -3.78
CA GLU A 38 19.19 6.01 -5.22
C GLU A 38 18.30 7.18 -5.69
N LYS A 39 18.59 7.71 -6.87
CA LYS A 39 17.74 8.69 -7.58
C LYS A 39 16.87 8.03 -8.64
N ASN A 40 17.28 6.85 -9.08
CA ASN A 40 16.56 6.06 -10.06
C ASN A 40 16.61 4.58 -9.65
N ILE A 41 15.54 3.84 -9.94
CA ILE A 41 15.45 2.42 -9.58
C ILE A 41 16.48 1.56 -10.32
N ASN A 42 16.98 2.02 -11.48
CA ASN A 42 18.01 1.32 -12.25
C ASN A 42 19.38 1.25 -11.56
N GLU A 43 19.59 2.03 -10.52
CA GLU A 43 20.78 1.91 -9.64
C GLU A 43 20.75 0.64 -8.79
N MET A 44 19.58 -0.02 -8.71
CA MET A 44 19.45 -1.35 -8.10
C MET A 44 19.63 -2.42 -9.18
N VAL A 45 20.54 -3.39 -8.92
CA VAL A 45 20.91 -4.44 -9.89
C VAL A 45 19.71 -5.16 -10.50
N GLU A 46 18.71 -5.47 -9.69
CA GLU A 46 17.49 -6.18 -10.10
C GLU A 46 16.64 -5.40 -11.10
N PHE A 47 16.69 -4.07 -11.06
CA PHE A 47 15.89 -3.16 -11.88
C PHE A 47 16.72 -2.32 -12.87
N SER A 48 17.94 -2.76 -13.18
CA SER A 48 18.92 -2.01 -13.98
C SER A 48 18.46 -1.63 -15.40
N SER A 49 17.43 -2.30 -15.92
CA SER A 49 16.85 -1.99 -17.24
C SER A 49 15.69 -0.98 -17.19
N LEU A 50 15.29 -0.50 -16.01
CA LEU A 50 14.16 0.40 -15.83
C LEU A 50 14.64 1.83 -15.66
N ASP A 51 13.87 2.77 -16.21
CA ASP A 51 14.08 4.21 -16.00
C ASP A 51 12.89 4.78 -15.20
N VAL A 52 12.95 4.60 -13.87
CA VAL A 52 11.87 5.04 -12.95
C VAL A 52 12.50 5.82 -11.80
N PRO A 53 12.07 7.08 -11.58
CA PRO A 53 12.61 7.93 -10.53
C PRO A 53 12.27 7.43 -9.13
N VAL A 54 13.22 7.66 -8.21
CA VAL A 54 13.08 7.35 -6.77
C VAL A 54 12.92 8.65 -5.99
N PHE A 55 11.88 8.74 -5.18
CA PHE A 55 11.57 9.91 -4.36
C PHE A 55 11.77 9.63 -2.87
N GLY A 56 12.16 10.66 -2.13
CA GLY A 56 12.20 10.67 -0.66
C GLY A 56 11.04 11.47 -0.03
N ASN A 57 10.29 12.22 -0.86
CA ASN A 57 9.17 13.06 -0.43
C ASN A 57 7.91 12.74 -1.23
N LEU A 58 6.83 12.41 -0.51
CA LEU A 58 5.57 12.00 -1.13
C LEU A 58 4.88 13.14 -1.89
N SER A 59 4.84 14.34 -1.30
CA SER A 59 4.18 15.48 -1.95
C SER A 59 4.89 15.89 -3.24
N GLU A 60 6.22 15.93 -3.22
CA GLU A 60 7.05 16.19 -4.39
C GLU A 60 6.77 15.17 -5.51
N MET A 61 6.74 13.87 -5.18
CA MET A 61 6.40 12.81 -6.12
C MET A 61 5.00 13.00 -6.73
N LEU A 62 3.99 13.33 -5.90
CA LEU A 62 2.62 13.51 -6.34
C LEU A 62 2.46 14.72 -7.27
N GLU A 63 3.15 15.83 -6.98
CA GLU A 63 3.12 17.05 -7.78
C GLU A 63 3.83 16.90 -9.12
N GLU A 64 5.00 16.23 -9.13
CA GLU A 64 5.83 16.06 -10.30
C GLU A 64 5.31 14.97 -11.23
N ILE A 65 5.00 13.79 -10.68
CA ILE A 65 4.65 12.59 -11.45
C ILE A 65 3.16 12.54 -11.80
N LYS A 66 2.29 12.96 -10.88
CA LYS A 66 0.82 12.87 -11.00
C LYS A 66 0.36 11.48 -11.39
N PRO A 67 0.63 10.45 -10.55
CA PRO A 67 0.22 9.09 -10.85
C PRO A 67 -1.32 8.94 -10.77
N ASP A 68 -1.87 7.92 -11.41
CA ASP A 68 -3.30 7.57 -11.28
C ASP A 68 -3.61 6.91 -9.93
N CYS A 69 -2.62 6.20 -9.39
CA CYS A 69 -2.74 5.43 -8.15
C CYS A 69 -1.39 5.35 -7.42
N VAL A 70 -1.43 5.42 -6.10
CA VAL A 70 -0.29 5.06 -5.24
C VAL A 70 -0.63 3.81 -4.47
N VAL A 71 0.28 2.81 -4.50
CA VAL A 71 0.23 1.63 -3.65
C VAL A 71 1.19 1.85 -2.49
N ASP A 72 0.67 1.89 -1.26
CA ASP A 72 1.46 2.17 -0.04
C ASP A 72 1.61 0.93 0.84
N PHE A 73 2.84 0.49 1.01
CA PHE A 73 3.27 -0.55 1.96
C PHE A 73 4.37 -0.03 2.89
N THR A 74 4.19 1.16 3.43
CA THR A 74 5.08 1.75 4.41
C THR A 74 4.82 1.20 5.83
N THR A 75 4.96 2.00 6.85
CA THR A 75 4.79 1.61 8.24
C THR A 75 3.51 2.23 8.85
N PRO A 76 2.94 1.65 9.92
CA PRO A 76 1.80 2.25 10.64
C PRO A 76 2.03 3.68 11.10
N LYS A 77 3.30 4.06 11.36
CA LYS A 77 3.67 5.41 11.80
C LYS A 77 3.35 6.50 10.77
N VAL A 78 3.48 6.18 9.48
CA VAL A 78 3.30 7.15 8.38
C VAL A 78 2.12 6.81 7.46
N GLY A 79 1.55 5.61 7.56
CA GLY A 79 0.51 5.13 6.66
C GLY A 79 -0.71 6.05 6.60
N TYR A 80 -1.19 6.55 7.74
CA TYR A 80 -2.31 7.49 7.77
C TYR A 80 -1.97 8.82 7.07
N SER A 81 -0.85 9.46 7.43
CA SER A 81 -0.43 10.73 6.82
C SER A 81 -0.18 10.60 5.33
N ASN A 82 0.46 9.52 4.90
CA ASN A 82 0.66 9.24 3.48
C ASN A 82 -0.67 9.10 2.74
N THR A 83 -1.57 8.26 3.26
CA THR A 83 -2.88 8.04 2.63
C THR A 83 -3.67 9.34 2.52
N LYS A 84 -3.68 10.15 3.58
CA LYS A 84 -4.33 11.46 3.57
C LYS A 84 -3.75 12.36 2.49
N THR A 85 -2.42 12.51 2.43
CA THR A 85 -1.73 13.31 1.43
C THR A 85 -2.06 12.84 0.00
N ILE A 86 -2.05 11.53 -0.26
CA ILE A 86 -2.39 10.96 -1.58
C ILE A 86 -3.82 11.37 -1.99
N LEU A 87 -4.78 11.19 -1.09
CA LEU A 87 -6.18 11.50 -1.36
C LEU A 87 -6.41 13.02 -1.52
N GLU A 88 -5.75 13.86 -0.72
CA GLU A 88 -5.83 15.32 -0.85
C GLU A 88 -5.30 15.82 -2.20
N HIS A 89 -4.32 15.14 -2.80
CA HIS A 89 -3.86 15.41 -4.17
C HIS A 89 -4.78 14.84 -5.27
N GLY A 90 -5.89 14.20 -4.90
CA GLY A 90 -6.84 13.64 -5.87
C GLY A 90 -6.36 12.34 -6.52
N VAL A 91 -5.41 11.65 -5.92
CA VAL A 91 -4.83 10.39 -6.41
C VAL A 91 -5.47 9.21 -5.66
N ARG A 92 -5.72 8.11 -6.35
CA ARG A 92 -6.24 6.88 -5.74
C ARG A 92 -5.19 6.24 -4.84
N ALA A 93 -5.65 5.66 -3.72
CA ALA A 93 -4.76 4.98 -2.77
C ALA A 93 -5.13 3.50 -2.62
N VAL A 94 -4.14 2.62 -2.71
CA VAL A 94 -4.25 1.21 -2.31
C VAL A 94 -3.25 1.00 -1.17
N VAL A 95 -3.75 0.73 0.02
CA VAL A 95 -2.95 0.75 1.25
C VAL A 95 -2.94 -0.61 1.92
N GLY A 96 -1.75 -1.16 2.08
CA GLY A 96 -1.49 -2.41 2.81
C GLY A 96 -0.89 -2.19 4.19
N THR A 97 -0.73 -0.94 4.60
CA THR A 97 -0.30 -0.58 5.96
C THR A 97 -1.46 -0.73 6.94
N THR A 98 -1.18 -1.20 8.13
CA THR A 98 -2.16 -1.40 9.23
C THR A 98 -2.10 -0.27 10.27
N GLY A 99 -2.95 -0.33 11.30
CA GLY A 99 -2.89 0.56 12.46
C GLY A 99 -3.70 1.85 12.33
N PHE A 100 -4.66 1.92 11.42
CA PHE A 100 -5.61 3.04 11.32
C PHE A 100 -6.67 2.99 12.41
N THR A 101 -6.96 4.12 13.05
CA THR A 101 -8.12 4.23 13.95
C THR A 101 -9.43 4.38 13.17
N PRO A 102 -10.60 4.07 13.78
CA PRO A 102 -11.90 4.31 13.14
C PRO A 102 -12.10 5.76 12.71
N GLU A 103 -11.63 6.73 13.49
CA GLU A 103 -11.71 8.16 13.18
C GLU A 103 -10.88 8.51 11.94
N GLN A 104 -9.66 7.99 11.86
CA GLN A 104 -8.78 8.15 10.69
C GLN A 104 -9.42 7.56 9.43
N ILE A 105 -9.98 6.37 9.51
CA ILE A 105 -10.71 5.73 8.39
C ILE A 105 -11.90 6.60 7.96
N SER A 106 -12.66 7.15 8.92
CA SER A 106 -13.79 8.03 8.63
C SER A 106 -13.37 9.32 7.93
N GLU A 107 -12.27 9.93 8.36
CA GLU A 107 -11.71 11.12 7.73
C GLU A 107 -11.25 10.84 6.29
N LEU A 108 -10.46 9.78 6.09
CA LEU A 108 -9.98 9.37 4.76
C LEU A 108 -11.14 9.09 3.79
N ARG A 109 -12.22 8.45 4.28
CA ARG A 109 -13.44 8.24 3.51
C ARG A 109 -14.06 9.57 3.06
N THR A 110 -14.20 10.53 3.97
CA THR A 110 -14.74 11.86 3.67
C THR A 110 -13.93 12.57 2.58
N ILE A 111 -12.60 12.49 2.65
CA ILE A 111 -11.72 13.07 1.63
C ILE A 111 -11.93 12.38 0.28
N ALA A 112 -11.90 11.05 0.24
CA ALA A 112 -12.09 10.28 -0.99
C ALA A 112 -13.45 10.56 -1.66
N GLU A 113 -14.53 10.61 -0.88
CA GLU A 113 -15.88 10.94 -1.35
C GLU A 113 -15.95 12.38 -1.90
N SER A 114 -15.36 13.36 -1.20
CA SER A 114 -15.34 14.76 -1.65
C SER A 114 -14.59 14.94 -2.97
N LYS A 115 -13.52 14.18 -3.18
CA LYS A 115 -12.70 14.16 -4.40
C LYS A 115 -13.24 13.23 -5.48
N LYS A 116 -14.25 12.42 -5.18
CA LYS A 116 -14.84 11.39 -6.08
C LYS A 116 -13.79 10.40 -6.60
N ILE A 117 -12.90 9.98 -5.73
CA ILE A 117 -11.84 9.00 -6.03
C ILE A 117 -11.98 7.74 -5.19
N GLY A 118 -11.51 6.60 -5.73
CA GLY A 118 -11.47 5.34 -4.98
C GLY A 118 -10.28 5.29 -4.02
N ALA A 119 -10.49 4.66 -2.86
CA ALA A 119 -9.44 4.28 -1.93
C ALA A 119 -9.72 2.87 -1.40
N LEU A 120 -8.67 2.08 -1.24
CA LEU A 120 -8.72 0.75 -0.63
C LEU A 120 -7.70 0.68 0.49
N ILE A 121 -8.16 0.43 1.71
CA ILE A 121 -7.31 0.08 2.85
C ILE A 121 -7.61 -1.38 3.17
N ALA A 122 -6.66 -2.27 2.88
CA ALA A 122 -6.85 -3.71 3.08
C ALA A 122 -5.97 -4.20 4.25
N PRO A 123 -6.57 -4.82 5.26
CA PRO A 123 -5.82 -5.30 6.43
C PRO A 123 -4.93 -6.50 6.09
N ASN A 124 -5.22 -7.17 4.97
CA ASN A 124 -4.45 -8.33 4.53
C ASN A 124 -4.56 -8.53 3.02
N PHE A 125 -3.42 -8.84 2.39
CA PHE A 125 -3.32 -9.19 0.97
C PHE A 125 -3.05 -10.69 0.73
N ALA A 126 -2.88 -11.48 1.79
CA ALA A 126 -2.73 -12.92 1.68
C ALA A 126 -4.09 -13.58 1.45
N VAL A 127 -4.27 -14.22 0.30
CA VAL A 127 -5.53 -14.89 -0.08
C VAL A 127 -5.98 -15.89 0.99
N GLY A 128 -5.05 -16.68 1.56
CA GLY A 128 -5.35 -17.63 2.63
C GLY A 128 -5.95 -16.98 3.87
N ALA A 129 -5.39 -15.84 4.31
CA ALA A 129 -5.91 -15.11 5.46
C ALA A 129 -7.29 -14.50 5.17
N VAL A 130 -7.51 -13.94 3.98
CA VAL A 130 -8.83 -13.42 3.57
C VAL A 130 -9.88 -14.55 3.55
N LEU A 131 -9.54 -15.71 3.00
CA LEU A 131 -10.43 -16.87 3.00
C LEU A 131 -10.72 -17.37 4.42
N MET A 132 -9.70 -17.47 5.27
CA MET A 132 -9.88 -17.83 6.67
C MET A 132 -10.85 -16.88 7.37
N MET A 133 -10.69 -15.56 7.22
CA MET A 133 -11.61 -14.56 7.78
C MET A 133 -13.06 -14.76 7.29
N GLN A 134 -13.24 -15.00 6.00
CA GLN A 134 -14.58 -15.26 5.42
C GLN A 134 -15.21 -16.56 5.95
N PHE A 135 -14.43 -17.62 6.07
CA PHE A 135 -14.92 -18.90 6.60
C PHE A 135 -15.23 -18.79 8.10
N ALA A 136 -14.38 -18.12 8.88
CA ALA A 136 -14.63 -17.87 10.30
C ALA A 136 -15.93 -17.08 10.52
N GLN A 137 -16.18 -16.02 9.74
CA GLN A 137 -17.43 -15.26 9.79
C GLN A 137 -18.68 -16.12 9.47
N LYS A 138 -18.57 -17.05 8.51
CA LYS A 138 -19.64 -17.96 8.19
C LYS A 138 -19.88 -18.99 9.31
N ALA A 139 -18.80 -19.56 9.84
CA ALA A 139 -18.85 -20.57 10.90
C ALA A 139 -19.41 -19.98 12.22
N ALA A 140 -19.06 -18.75 12.58
CA ALA A 140 -19.50 -18.09 13.81
C ALA A 140 -21.02 -17.93 13.93
N LYS A 141 -21.77 -18.03 12.84
CA LYS A 141 -23.24 -18.06 12.87
C LYS A 141 -23.81 -19.33 13.51
N TYR A 142 -23.05 -20.41 13.49
CA TYR A 142 -23.46 -21.73 13.97
C TYR A 142 -22.71 -22.14 15.24
N PHE A 143 -21.52 -21.58 15.47
CA PHE A 143 -20.64 -21.92 16.60
C PHE A 143 -20.38 -20.64 17.41
N PRO A 144 -21.04 -20.47 18.57
CA PRO A 144 -20.95 -19.23 19.37
C PRO A 144 -19.58 -19.05 20.04
N ASN A 145 -18.82 -20.13 20.20
CA ASN A 145 -17.48 -20.10 20.79
C ASN A 145 -16.45 -20.40 19.70
N VAL A 146 -15.68 -19.39 19.32
CA VAL A 146 -14.63 -19.49 18.29
C VAL A 146 -13.34 -18.95 18.87
N GLU A 147 -12.25 -19.68 18.68
CA GLU A 147 -10.88 -19.23 18.95
C GLU A 147 -10.11 -19.23 17.66
N ILE A 148 -9.33 -18.18 17.39
CA ILE A 148 -8.46 -18.05 16.23
C ILE A 148 -7.03 -17.90 16.75
N ILE A 149 -6.15 -18.82 16.35
CA ILE A 149 -4.73 -18.77 16.67
C ILE A 149 -3.99 -18.39 15.40
N GLU A 150 -3.29 -17.26 15.43
CA GLU A 150 -2.45 -16.76 14.36
C GLU A 150 -0.99 -16.87 14.76
N LEU A 151 -0.17 -17.43 13.87
CA LEU A 151 1.27 -17.54 14.06
C LEU A 151 1.99 -16.78 12.95
N HIS A 152 2.90 -15.90 13.34
CA HIS A 152 3.75 -15.14 12.44
C HIS A 152 5.23 -15.45 12.70
N HIS A 153 6.07 -15.13 11.72
CA HIS A 153 7.52 -15.19 11.91
C HIS A 153 8.00 -14.08 12.87
N ASP A 154 9.12 -14.31 13.55
CA ASP A 154 9.66 -13.45 14.62
C ASP A 154 9.99 -11.99 14.21
N ASN A 155 10.04 -11.71 12.91
CA ASN A 155 10.35 -10.37 12.38
C ASN A 155 9.11 -9.52 12.07
N LYS A 156 7.91 -9.94 12.46
CA LYS A 156 6.71 -9.11 12.32
C LYS A 156 6.61 -8.14 13.50
N LEU A 157 6.50 -6.84 13.20
CA LEU A 157 6.54 -5.78 14.21
C LEU A 157 5.25 -5.65 15.04
N ASP A 158 4.14 -6.20 14.53
CA ASP A 158 2.79 -6.06 15.07
C ASP A 158 2.09 -7.42 15.31
N ALA A 159 2.88 -8.47 15.53
CA ALA A 159 2.39 -9.82 15.87
C ALA A 159 2.38 -10.06 17.37
#